data_46040dfd81423a18bf4498d7ae1e8820
#
_entry.id   46040dfd81423a18bf4498d7ae1e8820
#
_cell.length_a   1.000
_cell.length_b   1.000
_cell.length_c   1.000
_cell.angle_alpha   90.00
_cell.angle_beta   90.00
_cell.angle_gamma   90.00
#
_symmetry.space_group_name_H-M   'P 1'
#
loop_
_entity.id
_entity.type
_entity.pdbx_description
1 polymer ?
#
loop_
_entity_poly.entity_id
_entity_poly.type
_entity_poly.pdbx_seq_one_letter_code
_entity_poly.pdbx_strand_id
1 'polypeptide(L)'
;MNHGTTPQSDKRPGVGQAPELCCEGRRYAPGHTTTGGGNIHEVGLIGGTFDRFHIGHRNLFISGLSKCQAIEVWITVDSIARKKDIRINPWEQRVEEIKQALDAYSERLSFHELTNLHGPAPTHEQASAIICTSETMSECEEINTMRGESGLLELEIICVEHTTSWDDFPISSSRIRNGEIDREGKRWIPESFQTSVMFMTSEVEAELKDPFGELIPGPEDNPSVAMSEVLELTKNSHGPLIAVGDVTVRTLQDIGRTADIGLIDGRTKRQVWVGADGIDPSLYDLEFECTSPAGQLTPSLLNSCQTAITSWTEEDKSSLIIVEGEEDLAPLLLHPLAPIGSVILYGQPGKGVVIRICGEDAKQRCRRLLSGFATRE
;
A
#
# COMPACT_ATOMS: atom_id res chain seq x y z
N MET A 1 79.61 -10.93 22.08
CA MET A 1 79.06 -10.16 23.21
C MET A 1 77.63 -9.70 22.79
N ASN A 2 76.65 -10.35 23.35
CA ASN A 2 75.44 -9.82 23.94
C ASN A 2 74.65 -8.77 23.14
N HIS A 3 73.39 -8.79 22.98
CA HIS A 3 72.18 -9.35 23.62
C HIS A 3 71.06 -9.31 22.59
N GLY A 4 70.31 -10.22 22.49
CA GLY A 4 69.01 -10.64 22.35
C GLY A 4 67.92 -9.67 22.81
N THR A 5 66.91 -9.48 21.99
CA THR A 5 65.54 -9.25 22.39
C THR A 5 64.61 -9.58 21.25
N THR A 6 63.70 -10.54 21.47
CA THR A 6 62.58 -10.92 20.64
C THR A 6 61.49 -9.86 20.71
N PRO A 7 60.76 -9.57 19.64
CA PRO A 7 59.47 -8.89 19.75
C PRO A 7 58.28 -9.87 19.70
N GLN A 8 57.34 -9.61 20.54
CA GLN A 8 56.05 -10.22 20.76
C GLN A 8 55.19 -10.26 19.48
N SER A 9 54.49 -11.39 19.33
CA SER A 9 53.44 -11.62 18.38
C SER A 9 52.20 -10.76 18.62
N ASP A 10 51.87 -9.88 17.72
CA ASP A 10 50.65 -9.10 17.71
C ASP A 10 49.54 -9.94 17.05
N LYS A 11 48.54 -10.36 17.83
CA LYS A 11 47.34 -11.05 17.39
C LYS A 11 46.36 -10.03 16.83
N ARG A 12 46.09 -10.06 15.53
CA ARG A 12 44.96 -9.37 14.94
C ARG A 12 43.64 -10.08 15.35
N PRO A 13 42.61 -9.34 15.74
CA PRO A 13 41.30 -9.93 16.01
C PRO A 13 40.60 -10.35 14.71
N GLY A 14 39.94 -11.51 14.77
CA GLY A 14 39.26 -12.15 13.65
C GLY A 14 38.12 -11.33 13.07
N VAL A 15 38.01 -11.38 11.77
CA VAL A 15 36.88 -10.89 10.98
C VAL A 15 35.66 -11.72 11.37
N GLY A 16 34.71 -11.07 12.08
CA GLY A 16 33.40 -11.64 12.37
C GLY A 16 32.58 -11.75 11.09
N GLN A 17 32.12 -12.96 10.81
CA GLN A 17 31.15 -13.25 9.78
C GLN A 17 29.86 -12.45 10.04
N ALA A 18 29.34 -11.80 9.00
CA ALA A 18 28.01 -11.20 9.01
C ALA A 18 26.94 -12.32 9.19
N PRO A 19 25.89 -12.06 9.98
CA PRO A 19 24.81 -13.05 10.09
C PRO A 19 23.98 -13.06 8.80
N GLU A 20 23.79 -14.26 8.25
CA GLU A 20 22.82 -14.56 7.19
C GLU A 20 21.42 -14.13 7.62
N LEU A 21 20.77 -13.28 6.84
CA LEU A 21 19.36 -12.93 6.97
C LEU A 21 18.50 -14.11 6.49
N CYS A 22 18.19 -15.04 7.40
CA CYS A 22 17.13 -16.02 7.22
C CYS A 22 15.78 -15.33 7.37
N CYS A 23 15.01 -15.28 6.28
CA CYS A 23 13.58 -14.98 6.29
C CYS A 23 12.82 -16.19 6.83
N GLU A 24 12.85 -16.41 8.13
CA GLU A 24 11.96 -17.35 8.79
C GLU A 24 11.05 -16.62 9.78
N GLY A 25 9.73 -16.90 9.63
CA GLY A 25 8.69 -16.36 10.45
C GLY A 25 8.98 -16.48 11.94
N ARG A 26 9.23 -15.40 12.61
CA ARG A 26 9.33 -15.36 14.06
C ARG A 26 7.97 -15.66 14.66
N ARG A 27 7.80 -16.91 15.13
CA ARG A 27 6.78 -17.20 16.14
C ARG A 27 7.17 -16.41 17.38
N TYR A 28 6.38 -15.42 17.73
CA TYR A 28 6.50 -14.77 19.02
C TYR A 28 6.16 -15.80 20.10
N ALA A 29 7.16 -16.18 20.89
CA ALA A 29 6.93 -16.89 22.14
C ALA A 29 6.09 -15.98 23.06
N PRO A 30 5.16 -16.51 23.87
CA PRO A 30 4.43 -15.71 24.85
C PRO A 30 5.44 -15.11 25.83
N GLY A 31 5.62 -13.79 25.73
CA GLY A 31 6.49 -13.03 26.62
C GLY A 31 6.00 -13.13 28.04
N HIS A 32 6.93 -13.29 28.97
CA HIS A 32 6.74 -13.35 30.41
C HIS A 32 5.74 -12.29 30.89
N THR A 33 4.70 -12.73 31.58
CA THR A 33 3.81 -11.93 32.41
C THR A 33 4.62 -11.14 33.42
N THR A 34 4.85 -9.86 33.18
CA THR A 34 5.16 -8.93 34.27
C THR A 34 3.87 -8.72 35.05
N THR A 35 3.81 -9.28 36.24
CA THR A 35 2.78 -9.05 37.25
C THR A 35 2.84 -7.61 37.75
N GLY A 36 2.26 -6.69 36.98
CA GLY A 36 1.76 -5.42 37.47
C GLY A 36 0.28 -5.61 37.76
N GLY A 37 -0.16 -5.56 39.00
CA GLY A 37 -1.54 -5.79 39.43
C GLY A 37 -2.46 -4.64 38.97
N GLY A 38 -2.81 -4.60 37.69
CA GLY A 38 -3.96 -3.86 37.15
C GLY A 38 -5.17 -4.77 37.11
N ASN A 39 -6.35 -4.27 37.43
CA ASN A 39 -7.60 -5.02 37.30
C ASN A 39 -7.73 -5.52 35.85
N ILE A 40 -7.90 -6.83 35.69
CA ILE A 40 -8.19 -7.43 34.37
C ILE A 40 -9.69 -7.34 34.18
N HIS A 41 -10.12 -6.63 33.13
CA HIS A 41 -11.53 -6.54 32.76
C HIS A 41 -12.04 -7.87 32.16
N GLU A 42 -13.28 -8.25 32.48
CA GLU A 42 -13.87 -9.45 31.89
C GLU A 42 -14.12 -9.25 30.39
N VAL A 43 -14.80 -8.16 30.04
CA VAL A 43 -15.14 -7.83 28.65
C VAL A 43 -14.71 -6.39 28.32
N GLY A 44 -13.89 -6.25 27.29
CA GLY A 44 -13.56 -4.98 26.66
C GLY A 44 -14.29 -4.80 25.34
N LEU A 45 -14.67 -3.58 25.00
CA LEU A 45 -15.29 -3.21 23.73
C LEU A 45 -14.28 -2.51 22.85
N ILE A 46 -14.26 -2.85 21.56
CA ILE A 46 -13.49 -2.14 20.54
C ILE A 46 -14.35 -1.93 19.31
N GLY A 47 -14.50 -0.68 18.86
CA GLY A 47 -15.27 -0.31 17.69
C GLY A 47 -14.44 0.30 16.58
N GLY A 48 -14.75 -0.01 15.32
CA GLY A 48 -14.04 0.59 14.19
C GLY A 48 -14.35 -0.01 12.84
N THR A 49 -13.76 0.56 11.80
CA THR A 49 -13.88 0.02 10.44
C THR A 49 -12.92 -1.14 10.22
N PHE A 50 -11.70 -1.06 10.74
CA PHE A 50 -10.62 -2.06 10.67
C PHE A 50 -10.31 -2.51 9.24
N ASP A 51 -10.45 -1.62 8.26
CA ASP A 51 -10.09 -1.90 6.88
C ASP A 51 -8.58 -1.97 6.70
N ARG A 52 -8.10 -2.86 5.83
CA ARG A 52 -6.65 -3.04 5.62
C ARG A 52 -5.93 -3.21 6.96
N PHE A 53 -6.31 -4.23 7.72
CA PHE A 53 -5.78 -4.45 9.07
C PHE A 53 -4.26 -4.27 9.12
N HIS A 54 -3.80 -3.28 9.89
CA HIS A 54 -2.41 -2.81 9.89
C HIS A 54 -1.82 -2.82 11.30
N ILE A 55 -0.53 -2.54 11.43
CA ILE A 55 0.19 -2.60 12.70
C ILE A 55 -0.43 -1.69 13.78
N GLY A 56 -0.98 -0.52 13.41
CA GLY A 56 -1.69 0.35 14.34
C GLY A 56 -2.93 -0.32 14.94
N HIS A 57 -3.75 -0.98 14.11
CA HIS A 57 -4.86 -1.78 14.60
C HIS A 57 -4.37 -2.93 15.49
N ARG A 58 -3.33 -3.64 15.07
CA ARG A 58 -2.76 -4.74 15.85
C ARG A 58 -2.33 -4.28 17.25
N ASN A 59 -1.65 -3.15 17.35
CA ASN A 59 -1.21 -2.59 18.64
C ASN A 59 -2.40 -2.23 19.53
N LEU A 60 -3.47 -1.67 18.95
CA LEU A 60 -4.72 -1.38 19.65
C LEU A 60 -5.32 -2.65 20.26
N PHE A 61 -5.46 -3.72 19.48
CA PHE A 61 -5.98 -5.00 19.95
C PHE A 61 -5.09 -5.64 21.02
N ILE A 62 -3.77 -5.68 20.84
CA ILE A 62 -2.83 -6.27 21.81
C ILE A 62 -2.87 -5.51 23.13
N SER A 63 -2.98 -4.18 23.09
CA SER A 63 -3.12 -3.35 24.31
C SER A 63 -4.42 -3.68 25.04
N GLY A 64 -5.54 -3.82 24.33
CA GLY A 64 -6.80 -4.26 24.93
C GLY A 64 -6.72 -5.68 25.51
N LEU A 65 -6.16 -6.64 24.76
CA LEU A 65 -5.99 -8.02 25.20
C LEU A 65 -5.05 -8.17 26.41
N SER A 66 -4.17 -7.21 26.66
CA SER A 66 -3.32 -7.20 27.85
C SER A 66 -4.09 -6.81 29.13
N LYS A 67 -5.23 -6.14 29.00
CA LYS A 67 -6.06 -5.63 30.09
C LYS A 67 -7.44 -6.28 30.21
N CYS A 68 -7.92 -6.96 29.17
CA CYS A 68 -9.24 -7.61 29.13
C CYS A 68 -9.08 -9.12 28.94
N GLN A 69 -9.96 -9.93 29.53
CA GLN A 69 -10.00 -11.38 29.32
C GLN A 69 -10.52 -11.71 27.92
N ALA A 70 -11.59 -11.01 27.50
CA ALA A 70 -12.17 -11.10 26.18
C ALA A 70 -12.44 -9.71 25.60
N ILE A 71 -12.49 -9.62 24.27
CA ILE A 71 -12.83 -8.40 23.55
C ILE A 71 -13.97 -8.68 22.58
N GLU A 72 -15.01 -7.87 22.65
CA GLU A 72 -16.03 -7.79 21.62
C GLU A 72 -15.62 -6.75 20.59
N VAL A 73 -15.48 -7.19 19.34
CA VAL A 73 -15.03 -6.39 18.21
C VAL A 73 -16.24 -5.96 17.39
N TRP A 74 -16.57 -4.69 17.45
CA TRP A 74 -17.71 -4.10 16.76
C TRP A 74 -17.24 -3.44 15.46
N ILE A 75 -17.51 -4.10 14.33
CA ILE A 75 -17.01 -3.69 13.01
C ILE A 75 -18.11 -2.99 12.23
N THR A 76 -17.84 -1.76 11.80
CA THR A 76 -18.78 -0.93 11.02
C THR A 76 -19.28 -1.70 9.79
N VAL A 77 -20.60 -1.79 9.61
CA VAL A 77 -21.23 -2.45 8.45
C VAL A 77 -20.87 -1.74 7.13
N ASP A 78 -20.88 -2.47 6.02
CA ASP A 78 -20.50 -1.96 4.70
C ASP A 78 -21.34 -0.75 4.25
N SER A 79 -22.63 -0.74 4.55
CA SER A 79 -23.54 0.37 4.22
C SER A 79 -23.13 1.71 4.85
N ILE A 80 -22.36 1.68 5.93
CA ILE A 80 -21.80 2.87 6.60
C ILE A 80 -20.36 3.09 6.18
N ALA A 81 -19.51 2.05 6.25
CA ALA A 81 -18.08 2.13 5.96
C ALA A 81 -17.82 2.65 4.54
N ARG A 82 -18.51 2.08 3.54
CA ARG A 82 -18.34 2.44 2.11
C ARG A 82 -18.86 3.82 1.73
N LYS A 83 -19.57 4.52 2.61
CA LYS A 83 -19.87 5.94 2.41
C LYS A 83 -18.61 6.83 2.55
N LYS A 84 -17.61 6.37 3.29
CA LYS A 84 -16.33 7.08 3.42
C LYS A 84 -15.41 6.81 2.22
N ASP A 85 -15.34 5.55 1.80
CA ASP A 85 -14.52 5.13 0.66
C ASP A 85 -15.04 3.79 0.12
N ILE A 86 -15.43 3.77 -1.14
CA ILE A 86 -15.97 2.58 -1.80
C ILE A 86 -14.96 1.42 -1.86
N ARG A 87 -13.65 1.71 -1.75
CA ARG A 87 -12.55 0.74 -1.76
C ARG A 87 -12.38 -0.03 -0.43
N ILE A 88 -13.20 0.28 0.59
CA ILE A 88 -13.20 -0.46 1.86
C ILE A 88 -13.62 -1.90 1.60
N ASN A 89 -12.85 -2.84 2.14
CA ASN A 89 -13.11 -4.27 2.00
C ASN A 89 -14.47 -4.66 2.61
N PRO A 90 -15.12 -5.71 2.08
CA PRO A 90 -16.34 -6.28 2.67
C PRO A 90 -16.14 -6.63 4.15
N TRP A 91 -17.23 -6.57 4.93
CA TRP A 91 -17.21 -6.84 6.37
C TRP A 91 -16.58 -8.20 6.71
N GLU A 92 -16.93 -9.25 5.98
CA GLU A 92 -16.40 -10.59 6.16
C GLU A 92 -14.88 -10.66 5.93
N GLN A 93 -14.38 -9.94 4.92
CA GLN A 93 -12.94 -9.88 4.65
C GLN A 93 -12.20 -9.15 5.77
N ARG A 94 -12.75 -8.08 6.30
CA ARG A 94 -12.15 -7.34 7.43
C ARG A 94 -12.09 -8.18 8.69
N VAL A 95 -13.14 -8.96 8.98
CA VAL A 95 -13.16 -9.96 10.07
C VAL A 95 -12.06 -11.00 9.86
N GLU A 96 -11.96 -11.54 8.65
CA GLU A 96 -10.97 -12.58 8.34
C GLU A 96 -9.53 -12.07 8.48
N GLU A 97 -9.24 -10.84 8.03
CA GLU A 97 -7.93 -10.21 8.19
C GLU A 97 -7.55 -10.04 9.68
N ILE A 98 -8.50 -9.68 10.54
CA ILE A 98 -8.27 -9.59 12.00
C ILE A 98 -7.98 -10.98 12.58
N LYS A 99 -8.79 -11.99 12.24
CA LYS A 99 -8.61 -13.36 12.71
C LYS A 99 -7.24 -13.92 12.33
N GLN A 100 -6.83 -13.73 11.09
CA GLN A 100 -5.51 -14.16 10.62
C GLN A 100 -4.36 -13.45 11.34
N ALA A 101 -4.49 -12.13 11.55
CA ALA A 101 -3.45 -11.35 12.21
C ALA A 101 -3.33 -11.63 13.72
N LEU A 102 -4.42 -12.08 14.35
CA LEU A 102 -4.54 -12.32 15.80
C LEU A 102 -4.93 -13.78 16.13
N ASP A 103 -4.58 -14.75 15.29
CA ASP A 103 -4.94 -16.16 15.41
C ASP A 103 -4.66 -16.73 16.82
N ALA A 104 -3.52 -16.38 17.42
CA ALA A 104 -3.17 -16.79 18.78
C ALA A 104 -4.15 -16.31 19.88
N TYR A 105 -5.03 -15.37 19.57
CA TYR A 105 -6.01 -14.79 20.48
C TYR A 105 -7.45 -15.03 20.05
N SER A 106 -7.68 -15.87 19.04
CA SER A 106 -8.99 -16.08 18.40
C SER A 106 -10.11 -16.43 19.38
N GLU A 107 -9.83 -17.25 20.39
CA GLU A 107 -10.79 -17.65 21.42
C GLU A 107 -11.23 -16.51 22.36
N ARG A 108 -10.50 -15.38 22.36
CA ARG A 108 -10.74 -14.21 23.19
C ARG A 108 -11.41 -13.07 22.42
N LEU A 109 -11.72 -13.27 21.13
CA LEU A 109 -12.31 -12.28 20.24
C LEU A 109 -13.68 -12.76 19.75
N SER A 110 -14.69 -11.92 19.87
CA SER A 110 -15.99 -12.10 19.23
C SER A 110 -16.27 -10.93 18.28
N PHE A 111 -16.90 -11.19 17.13
CA PHE A 111 -17.07 -10.21 16.07
C PHE A 111 -18.56 -9.89 15.87
N HIS A 112 -18.88 -8.60 15.83
CA HIS A 112 -20.23 -8.09 15.78
C HIS A 112 -20.35 -6.94 14.78
N GLU A 113 -21.54 -6.75 14.23
CA GLU A 113 -21.84 -5.64 13.34
C GLU A 113 -22.06 -4.34 14.11
N LEU A 114 -21.33 -3.27 13.73
CA LEU A 114 -21.55 -1.91 14.21
C LEU A 114 -22.43 -1.15 13.23
N THR A 115 -23.69 -0.92 13.62
CA THR A 115 -24.72 -0.32 12.76
C THR A 115 -25.00 1.17 13.05
N ASN A 116 -24.38 1.72 14.10
CA ASN A 116 -24.48 3.14 14.47
C ASN A 116 -23.18 3.59 15.17
N LEU A 117 -23.10 4.87 15.54
CA LEU A 117 -21.87 5.48 16.07
C LEU A 117 -21.36 4.83 17.36
N HIS A 118 -22.25 4.58 18.32
CA HIS A 118 -21.87 4.12 19.66
C HIS A 118 -22.08 2.59 19.86
N GLY A 119 -22.76 1.92 18.90
CA GLY A 119 -23.09 0.50 19.02
C GLY A 119 -23.84 0.18 20.31
N PRO A 120 -23.54 -0.97 20.96
CA PRO A 120 -24.16 -1.34 22.21
C PRO A 120 -23.52 -0.72 23.45
N ALA A 121 -22.39 -0.04 23.32
CA ALA A 121 -21.57 0.40 24.46
C ALA A 121 -22.33 1.22 25.50
N PRO A 122 -23.31 2.11 25.14
CA PRO A 122 -24.10 2.86 26.15
C PRO A 122 -24.98 2.00 27.05
N THR A 123 -25.36 0.79 26.60
CA THR A 123 -26.29 -0.08 27.30
C THR A 123 -25.75 -1.46 27.65
N HIS A 124 -24.47 -1.71 27.34
CA HIS A 124 -23.82 -3.02 27.51
C HIS A 124 -23.53 -3.28 29.01
N GLU A 125 -24.25 -4.18 29.64
CA GLU A 125 -24.18 -4.43 31.09
C GLU A 125 -22.89 -5.14 31.51
N GLN A 126 -22.35 -6.05 30.67
CA GLN A 126 -21.20 -6.89 31.02
C GLN A 126 -19.85 -6.23 30.68
N ALA A 127 -19.82 -5.24 29.81
CA ALA A 127 -18.59 -4.56 29.47
C ALA A 127 -18.09 -3.69 30.62
N SER A 128 -16.80 -3.72 30.88
CA SER A 128 -16.14 -2.92 31.91
C SER A 128 -15.00 -2.05 31.37
N ALA A 129 -14.61 -2.20 30.09
CA ALA A 129 -13.62 -1.38 29.43
C ALA A 129 -13.99 -1.09 27.98
N ILE A 130 -13.48 0.03 27.45
CA ILE A 130 -13.53 0.40 26.04
C ILE A 130 -12.15 0.79 25.56
N ILE A 131 -11.72 0.22 24.42
CA ILE A 131 -10.39 0.43 23.85
C ILE A 131 -10.52 1.41 22.71
N CYS A 132 -9.73 2.48 22.73
CA CYS A 132 -9.75 3.54 21.73
C CYS A 132 -8.37 4.11 21.43
N THR A 133 -8.28 4.97 20.44
CA THR A 133 -7.16 5.87 20.21
C THR A 133 -7.52 7.29 20.66
N SER A 134 -6.55 8.19 20.64
CA SER A 134 -6.80 9.62 20.96
C SER A 134 -7.86 10.27 20.06
N GLU A 135 -7.99 9.79 18.80
CA GLU A 135 -9.01 10.32 17.85
C GLU A 135 -10.45 10.01 18.28
N THR A 136 -10.67 8.88 18.98
CA THR A 136 -12.01 8.43 19.38
C THR A 136 -12.23 8.48 20.89
N MET A 137 -11.39 9.21 21.61
CA MET A 137 -11.51 9.36 23.05
C MET A 137 -12.77 10.13 23.44
N SER A 138 -13.10 11.20 22.73
CA SER A 138 -14.31 12.01 22.98
C SER A 138 -15.59 11.20 22.84
N GLU A 139 -15.67 10.28 21.87
CA GLU A 139 -16.80 9.38 21.71
C GLU A 139 -16.92 8.40 22.89
N CYS A 140 -15.78 7.94 23.44
CA CYS A 140 -15.78 7.09 24.62
C CYS A 140 -16.27 7.83 25.89
N GLU A 141 -15.93 9.10 26.04
CA GLU A 141 -16.42 9.97 27.12
C GLU A 141 -17.93 10.21 26.99
N GLU A 142 -18.43 10.43 25.75
CA GLU A 142 -19.86 10.55 25.47
C GLU A 142 -20.61 9.26 25.83
N ILE A 143 -20.06 8.09 25.45
CA ILE A 143 -20.59 6.78 25.82
C ILE A 143 -20.71 6.67 27.36
N ASN A 144 -19.69 7.06 28.11
CA ASN A 144 -19.72 7.01 29.57
C ASN A 144 -20.79 7.97 30.17
N THR A 145 -20.97 9.13 29.56
CA THR A 145 -22.07 10.05 29.94
C THR A 145 -23.43 9.37 29.75
N MET A 146 -23.70 8.75 28.60
CA MET A 146 -24.92 8.03 28.30
C MET A 146 -25.14 6.84 29.25
N ARG A 147 -24.09 6.14 29.64
CA ARG A 147 -24.14 5.04 30.64
C ARG A 147 -24.55 5.56 32.01
N GLY A 148 -23.97 6.67 32.47
CA GLY A 148 -24.32 7.32 33.72
C GLY A 148 -25.80 7.72 33.77
N GLU A 149 -26.34 8.28 32.68
CA GLU A 149 -27.78 8.60 32.55
C GLU A 149 -28.67 7.36 32.61
N SER A 150 -28.16 6.20 32.16
CA SER A 150 -28.84 4.91 32.19
C SER A 150 -28.62 4.14 33.48
N GLY A 151 -27.87 4.69 34.46
CA GLY A 151 -27.59 4.05 35.75
C GLY A 151 -26.57 2.91 35.68
N LEU A 152 -25.78 2.82 34.57
CA LEU A 152 -24.69 1.87 34.40
C LEU A 152 -23.36 2.47 34.88
N LEU A 153 -22.44 1.60 35.29
CA LEU A 153 -21.05 2.01 35.58
C LEU A 153 -20.32 2.48 34.32
N GLU A 154 -19.45 3.48 34.46
CA GLU A 154 -18.58 3.90 33.41
C GLU A 154 -17.63 2.78 32.99
N LEU A 155 -17.29 2.72 31.68
CA LEU A 155 -16.25 1.85 31.15
C LEU A 155 -14.88 2.47 31.42
N GLU A 156 -13.89 1.67 31.83
CA GLU A 156 -12.50 2.13 31.83
C GLU A 156 -12.06 2.39 30.40
N ILE A 157 -11.63 3.62 30.10
CA ILE A 157 -11.13 4.00 28.78
C ILE A 157 -9.65 3.60 28.67
N ILE A 158 -9.38 2.62 27.82
CA ILE A 158 -8.03 2.18 27.48
C ILE A 158 -7.61 2.91 26.21
N CYS A 159 -7.00 4.09 26.37
CA CYS A 159 -6.48 4.87 25.26
C CYS A 159 -5.09 4.37 24.85
N VAL A 160 -4.93 4.10 23.55
CA VAL A 160 -3.68 3.62 22.95
C VAL A 160 -3.15 4.70 21.99
N GLU A 161 -1.87 5.01 22.10
CA GLU A 161 -1.22 5.96 21.21
C GLU A 161 -1.18 5.47 19.76
N HIS A 162 -1.23 6.43 18.83
CA HIS A 162 -1.12 6.11 17.41
C HIS A 162 0.27 5.55 17.08
N THR A 163 0.27 4.48 16.28
CA THR A 163 1.50 3.99 15.66
C THR A 163 1.81 4.86 14.45
N THR A 164 3.04 5.37 14.37
CA THR A 164 3.50 6.20 13.24
C THR A 164 4.15 5.37 12.13
N SER A 165 4.12 5.89 10.93
CA SER A 165 4.81 5.38 9.76
C SER A 165 6.22 5.98 9.62
N TRP A 166 6.93 5.62 8.53
CA TRP A 166 8.30 6.07 8.25
C TRP A 166 8.48 7.61 8.19
N ASP A 167 7.40 8.35 7.99
CA ASP A 167 7.34 9.81 7.87
C ASP A 167 6.79 10.50 9.13
N ASP A 168 6.75 9.78 10.26
CA ASP A 168 6.25 10.21 11.57
C ASP A 168 4.74 10.55 11.62
N PHE A 169 3.99 10.38 10.51
CA PHE A 169 2.54 10.52 10.52
C PHE A 169 1.84 9.21 10.94
N PRO A 170 0.62 9.29 11.51
CA PRO A 170 -0.14 8.10 11.89
C PRO A 170 -0.38 7.14 10.72
N ILE A 171 -0.26 5.85 10.99
CA ILE A 171 -0.69 4.81 10.04
C ILE A 171 -2.21 4.80 9.98
N SER A 172 -2.78 4.83 8.78
CA SER A 172 -4.22 4.72 8.60
C SER A 172 -4.59 3.90 7.37
N SER A 173 -5.77 3.28 7.40
CA SER A 173 -6.30 2.54 6.26
C SER A 173 -6.45 3.40 5.01
N SER A 174 -6.73 4.70 5.15
CA SER A 174 -6.83 5.65 4.03
C SER A 174 -5.49 5.81 3.34
N ARG A 175 -4.41 6.01 4.08
CA ARG A 175 -3.05 6.10 3.53
C ARG A 175 -2.62 4.83 2.81
N ILE A 176 -3.01 3.65 3.34
CA ILE A 176 -2.75 2.37 2.69
C ILE A 176 -3.53 2.26 1.38
N ARG A 177 -4.82 2.63 1.36
CA ARG A 177 -5.63 2.65 0.13
C ARG A 177 -5.12 3.63 -0.91
N ASN A 178 -4.59 4.77 -0.48
CA ASN A 178 -3.99 5.76 -1.36
C ASN A 178 -2.61 5.36 -1.89
N GLY A 179 -2.05 4.26 -1.40
CA GLY A 179 -0.75 3.77 -1.86
C GLY A 179 0.46 4.44 -1.23
N GLU A 180 0.27 5.29 -0.21
CA GLU A 180 1.35 6.04 0.45
C GLU A 180 2.26 5.15 1.29
N ILE A 181 1.67 4.19 2.00
CA ILE A 181 2.37 3.28 2.92
C ILE A 181 1.83 1.85 2.80
N ASP A 182 2.59 0.89 3.29
CA ASP A 182 2.11 -0.47 3.51
C ASP A 182 1.45 -0.64 4.90
N ARG A 183 0.99 -1.86 5.21
CA ARG A 183 0.34 -2.18 6.49
C ARG A 183 1.26 -2.08 7.71
N GLU A 184 2.58 -2.05 7.49
CA GLU A 184 3.60 -1.85 8.53
C GLU A 184 4.06 -0.38 8.61
N GLY A 185 3.45 0.52 7.84
CA GLY A 185 3.83 1.94 7.77
C GLY A 185 5.11 2.21 7.00
N LYS A 186 5.57 1.28 6.16
CA LYS A 186 6.79 1.45 5.36
C LYS A 186 6.46 2.02 3.98
N ARG A 187 7.41 2.76 3.42
CA ARG A 187 7.32 3.20 2.01
C ARG A 187 7.40 2.00 1.05
N TRP A 188 6.72 2.12 -0.09
CA TRP A 188 6.73 1.07 -1.11
C TRP A 188 7.99 1.07 -1.96
N ILE A 189 8.54 2.25 -2.25
CA ILE A 189 9.75 2.45 -3.07
C ILE A 189 10.92 2.74 -2.13
N PRO A 190 12.07 2.06 -2.28
CA PRO A 190 13.28 2.35 -1.50
C PRO A 190 13.74 3.79 -1.69
N GLU A 191 14.27 4.40 -0.63
CA GLU A 191 14.71 5.80 -0.64
C GLU A 191 15.80 6.11 -1.66
N SER A 192 16.66 5.12 -1.95
CA SER A 192 17.72 5.24 -2.97
C SER A 192 17.22 5.67 -4.34
N PHE A 193 15.98 5.32 -4.70
CA PHE A 193 15.38 5.72 -5.98
C PHE A 193 15.08 7.23 -6.07
N GLN A 194 15.01 7.92 -4.94
CA GLN A 194 14.80 9.38 -4.92
C GLN A 194 16.09 10.16 -5.21
N THR A 195 17.25 9.56 -4.95
CA THR A 195 18.54 10.26 -4.99
C THR A 195 19.50 9.71 -6.03
N SER A 196 19.29 8.49 -6.52
CA SER A 196 20.25 7.80 -7.38
C SER A 196 19.57 7.18 -8.59
N VAL A 197 20.28 7.15 -9.71
CA VAL A 197 19.86 6.38 -10.87
C VAL A 197 20.06 4.90 -10.56
N MET A 198 19.00 4.13 -10.75
CA MET A 198 18.95 2.70 -10.47
C MET A 198 18.98 1.92 -11.79
N PHE A 199 19.85 0.93 -11.87
CA PHE A 199 20.09 0.12 -13.08
C PHE A 199 19.45 -1.25 -12.91
N MET A 200 18.74 -1.68 -13.95
CA MET A 200 18.16 -3.03 -14.02
C MET A 200 19.29 -4.06 -14.06
N THR A 201 19.20 -5.08 -13.21
CA THR A 201 20.10 -6.23 -13.21
C THR A 201 19.58 -7.34 -14.12
N SER A 202 20.45 -8.29 -14.49
CA SER A 202 20.06 -9.46 -15.30
C SER A 202 18.98 -10.33 -14.62
N GLU A 203 18.99 -10.39 -13.31
CA GLU A 203 18.01 -11.12 -12.51
C GLU A 203 16.63 -10.48 -12.62
N VAL A 204 16.54 -9.16 -12.47
CA VAL A 204 15.30 -8.40 -12.63
C VAL A 204 14.80 -8.49 -14.09
N GLU A 205 15.69 -8.33 -15.08
CA GLU A 205 15.32 -8.49 -16.49
C GLU A 205 14.72 -9.87 -16.79
N ALA A 206 15.30 -10.93 -16.21
CA ALA A 206 14.80 -12.28 -16.38
C ALA A 206 13.38 -12.45 -15.79
N GLU A 207 13.11 -11.86 -14.62
CA GLU A 207 11.82 -11.93 -13.95
C GLU A 207 10.74 -11.08 -14.65
N LEU A 208 11.12 -9.97 -15.30
CA LEU A 208 10.19 -9.13 -16.07
C LEU A 208 9.71 -9.77 -17.38
N LYS A 209 10.31 -10.89 -17.82
CA LYS A 209 9.79 -11.66 -18.97
C LYS A 209 8.45 -12.33 -18.66
N ASP A 210 8.15 -12.57 -17.39
CA ASP A 210 6.83 -13.04 -16.98
C ASP A 210 5.85 -11.86 -16.96
N PRO A 211 4.67 -11.99 -17.61
CA PRO A 211 3.68 -10.92 -17.66
C PRO A 211 3.34 -10.38 -16.28
N PHE A 212 3.31 -9.07 -16.14
CA PHE A 212 2.95 -8.41 -14.87
C PHE A 212 1.44 -8.30 -14.67
N GLY A 213 0.66 -8.54 -15.72
CA GLY A 213 -0.80 -8.42 -15.74
C GLY A 213 -1.45 -9.44 -16.64
N GLU A 214 -2.74 -9.27 -16.86
CA GLU A 214 -3.54 -10.05 -17.78
C GLU A 214 -3.41 -9.47 -19.20
N LEU A 215 -3.15 -10.32 -20.18
CA LEU A 215 -3.12 -9.91 -21.57
C LEU A 215 -4.54 -9.98 -22.15
N ILE A 216 -5.04 -8.84 -22.61
CA ILE A 216 -6.26 -8.76 -23.42
C ILE A 216 -5.82 -8.78 -24.89
N PRO A 217 -6.12 -9.87 -25.62
CA PRO A 217 -5.63 -10.02 -26.99
C PRO A 217 -6.35 -9.08 -27.94
N GLY A 218 -5.64 -8.61 -28.95
CA GLY A 218 -6.22 -7.81 -30.02
C GLY A 218 -5.30 -7.72 -31.22
N PRO A 219 -5.88 -7.45 -32.40
CA PRO A 219 -5.11 -7.34 -33.63
C PRO A 219 -4.20 -6.10 -33.59
N GLU A 220 -2.99 -6.23 -34.11
CA GLU A 220 -2.01 -5.15 -34.12
C GLU A 220 -2.44 -3.95 -34.99
N ASP A 221 -3.16 -4.22 -36.05
CA ASP A 221 -3.71 -3.22 -36.98
C ASP A 221 -4.95 -2.51 -36.46
N ASN A 222 -5.56 -3.01 -35.37
CA ASN A 222 -6.72 -2.40 -34.72
C ASN A 222 -6.67 -2.58 -33.18
N PRO A 223 -5.81 -1.85 -32.48
CA PRO A 223 -5.67 -1.96 -31.03
C PRO A 223 -6.92 -1.54 -30.24
N SER A 224 -7.86 -0.81 -30.88
CA SER A 224 -9.12 -0.39 -30.26
C SER A 224 -10.00 -1.57 -29.82
N VAL A 225 -9.84 -2.75 -30.45
CA VAL A 225 -10.59 -3.97 -30.07
C VAL A 225 -10.26 -4.38 -28.65
N ALA A 226 -8.96 -4.60 -28.36
CA ALA A 226 -8.51 -4.94 -26.99
C ALA A 226 -8.81 -3.82 -26.00
N MET A 227 -8.62 -2.56 -26.40
CA MET A 227 -8.85 -1.42 -25.53
C MET A 227 -10.32 -1.27 -25.12
N SER A 228 -11.26 -1.54 -26.01
CA SER A 228 -12.69 -1.51 -25.69
C SER A 228 -13.06 -2.58 -24.66
N GLU A 229 -12.49 -3.78 -24.77
CA GLU A 229 -12.66 -4.83 -23.77
C GLU A 229 -12.07 -4.45 -22.42
N VAL A 230 -10.86 -3.85 -22.41
CA VAL A 230 -10.22 -3.32 -21.20
C VAL A 230 -11.12 -2.31 -20.50
N LEU A 231 -11.71 -1.35 -21.22
CA LEU A 231 -12.58 -0.33 -20.62
C LEU A 231 -13.85 -0.94 -20.02
N GLU A 232 -14.41 -1.98 -20.65
CA GLU A 232 -15.57 -2.68 -20.09
C GLU A 232 -15.20 -3.45 -18.81
N LEU A 233 -14.06 -4.14 -18.79
CA LEU A 233 -13.56 -4.87 -17.61
C LEU A 233 -13.26 -3.94 -16.43
N THR A 234 -12.86 -2.70 -16.69
CA THR A 234 -12.39 -1.75 -15.66
C THR A 234 -13.38 -0.65 -15.33
N LYS A 235 -14.58 -0.67 -15.89
CA LYS A 235 -15.62 0.37 -15.69
C LYS A 235 -15.99 0.63 -14.23
N ASN A 236 -15.78 -0.35 -13.34
CA ASN A 236 -16.03 -0.24 -11.90
C ASN A 236 -14.76 -0.03 -11.08
N SER A 237 -13.64 0.28 -11.71
CA SER A 237 -12.40 0.61 -11.00
C SER A 237 -12.52 1.98 -10.33
N HIS A 238 -11.90 2.13 -9.17
CA HIS A 238 -12.05 3.31 -8.31
C HIS A 238 -10.74 4.10 -8.13
N GLY A 239 -9.79 3.90 -9.01
CA GLY A 239 -8.53 4.62 -9.09
C GLY A 239 -8.28 5.13 -10.49
N PRO A 240 -7.19 5.89 -10.74
CA PRO A 240 -6.87 6.40 -12.06
C PRO A 240 -6.63 5.30 -13.09
N LEU A 241 -7.01 5.59 -14.34
CA LEU A 241 -6.61 4.86 -15.52
C LEU A 241 -5.25 5.40 -15.98
N ILE A 242 -4.22 4.58 -15.86
CA ILE A 242 -2.84 4.93 -16.20
C ILE A 242 -2.44 4.17 -17.46
N ALA A 243 -2.07 4.88 -18.51
CA ALA A 243 -1.66 4.30 -19.78
C ALA A 243 -0.18 4.53 -20.04
N VAL A 244 0.56 3.45 -20.32
CA VAL A 244 1.99 3.50 -20.61
C VAL A 244 2.23 3.07 -22.05
N GLY A 245 2.96 3.89 -22.78
CA GLY A 245 3.30 3.70 -24.19
C GLY A 245 2.41 4.48 -25.16
N ASP A 246 3.04 5.00 -26.23
CA ASP A 246 2.41 5.87 -27.23
C ASP A 246 1.16 5.25 -27.86
N VAL A 247 1.24 3.98 -28.25
CA VAL A 247 0.11 3.26 -28.88
C VAL A 247 -1.05 3.15 -27.91
N THR A 248 -0.78 2.88 -26.62
CA THR A 248 -1.81 2.73 -25.58
C THR A 248 -2.52 4.05 -25.33
N VAL A 249 -1.75 5.13 -25.13
CA VAL A 249 -2.26 6.49 -24.91
C VAL A 249 -3.08 6.95 -26.12
N ARG A 250 -2.52 6.82 -27.33
CA ARG A 250 -3.20 7.20 -28.58
C ARG A 250 -4.50 6.44 -28.79
N THR A 251 -4.47 5.11 -28.59
CA THR A 251 -5.68 4.27 -28.81
C THR A 251 -6.82 4.70 -27.87
N LEU A 252 -6.52 5.05 -26.62
CA LEU A 252 -7.51 5.60 -25.69
C LEU A 252 -8.12 6.91 -26.22
N GLN A 253 -7.29 7.85 -26.68
CA GLN A 253 -7.77 9.11 -27.26
C GLN A 253 -8.63 8.87 -28.49
N ASP A 254 -8.25 7.96 -29.39
CA ASP A 254 -9.00 7.63 -30.61
C ASP A 254 -10.40 7.07 -30.33
N ILE A 255 -10.58 6.37 -29.20
CA ILE A 255 -11.92 5.87 -28.79
C ILE A 255 -12.65 6.84 -27.84
N GLY A 256 -12.15 8.06 -27.68
CA GLY A 256 -12.79 9.12 -26.90
C GLY A 256 -12.64 9.00 -25.38
N ARG A 257 -11.65 8.24 -24.89
CA ARG A 257 -11.31 8.14 -23.47
C ARG A 257 -9.85 8.53 -23.25
N THR A 258 -9.61 9.71 -22.68
CA THR A 258 -8.26 10.11 -22.26
C THR A 258 -7.87 9.35 -20.98
N ALA A 259 -6.64 8.85 -20.90
CA ALA A 259 -6.10 8.30 -19.65
C ALA A 259 -6.02 9.40 -18.59
N ASP A 260 -6.22 9.05 -17.33
CA ASP A 260 -6.03 10.01 -16.24
C ASP A 260 -4.54 10.35 -16.06
N ILE A 261 -3.67 9.38 -16.34
CA ILE A 261 -2.22 9.59 -16.44
C ILE A 261 -1.70 8.86 -17.68
N GLY A 262 -1.13 9.59 -18.62
CA GLY A 262 -0.48 9.03 -19.81
C GLY A 262 1.04 9.13 -19.70
N LEU A 263 1.76 8.09 -20.14
CA LEU A 263 3.22 8.10 -20.31
C LEU A 263 3.57 7.78 -21.75
N ILE A 264 4.43 8.58 -22.35
CA ILE A 264 4.87 8.42 -23.74
C ILE A 264 6.36 8.68 -23.87
N ASP A 265 7.03 8.03 -24.85
CA ASP A 265 8.44 8.27 -25.19
C ASP A 265 8.66 8.68 -26.66
N GLY A 266 7.57 8.81 -27.45
CA GLY A 266 7.62 9.12 -28.87
C GLY A 266 8.14 7.96 -29.73
N ARG A 267 8.17 6.71 -29.19
CA ARG A 267 8.73 5.53 -29.86
C ARG A 267 7.76 4.35 -29.79
N THR A 268 7.81 3.51 -30.83
CA THR A 268 7.21 2.18 -30.77
C THR A 268 8.13 1.16 -31.45
N LYS A 269 8.22 -0.07 -30.91
CA LYS A 269 9.13 -1.12 -31.38
C LYS A 269 10.60 -0.64 -31.47
N ARG A 270 11.04 0.24 -30.55
CA ARG A 270 12.38 0.88 -30.49
C ARG A 270 12.72 1.75 -31.72
N GLN A 271 11.70 2.26 -32.41
CA GLN A 271 11.85 3.20 -33.53
C GLN A 271 10.95 4.41 -33.26
N VAL A 272 11.33 5.57 -33.80
CA VAL A 272 10.47 6.76 -33.78
C VAL A 272 9.11 6.39 -34.39
N TRP A 273 8.03 6.58 -33.64
CA TRP A 273 6.71 6.25 -34.08
C TRP A 273 6.02 7.47 -34.71
N VAL A 274 5.73 7.36 -36.01
CA VAL A 274 5.07 8.43 -36.77
C VAL A 274 3.68 8.79 -36.20
N GLY A 275 3.05 7.87 -35.47
CA GLY A 275 1.76 8.09 -34.82
C GLY A 275 1.84 8.90 -33.51
N ALA A 276 3.04 9.11 -32.94
CA ALA A 276 3.20 9.93 -31.74
C ALA A 276 2.73 11.38 -31.96
N ASP A 277 2.94 11.92 -33.17
CA ASP A 277 2.44 13.25 -33.59
C ASP A 277 0.92 13.38 -33.53
N GLY A 278 0.20 12.26 -33.37
CA GLY A 278 -1.26 12.25 -33.25
C GLY A 278 -1.79 12.22 -31.83
N ILE A 279 -0.95 12.12 -30.80
CA ILE A 279 -1.36 12.27 -29.40
C ILE A 279 -1.63 13.75 -29.15
N ASP A 280 -2.79 14.08 -28.60
CA ASP A 280 -3.17 15.45 -28.29
C ASP A 280 -2.88 15.76 -26.81
N PRO A 281 -1.82 16.51 -26.50
CA PRO A 281 -1.48 16.87 -25.11
C PRO A 281 -2.54 17.77 -24.48
N SER A 282 -3.27 18.56 -25.26
CA SER A 282 -4.26 19.50 -24.74
C SER A 282 -5.46 18.84 -24.06
N LEU A 283 -5.56 17.51 -24.16
CA LEU A 283 -6.56 16.71 -23.44
C LEU A 283 -6.16 16.42 -21.97
N TYR A 284 -4.96 16.83 -21.57
CA TYR A 284 -4.47 16.71 -20.19
C TYR A 284 -4.37 18.06 -19.51
N ASP A 285 -4.61 18.10 -18.20
CA ASP A 285 -4.51 19.31 -17.39
C ASP A 285 -3.06 19.73 -17.14
N LEU A 286 -2.16 18.72 -17.07
CA LEU A 286 -0.74 18.92 -16.73
C LEU A 286 0.16 18.13 -17.69
N GLU A 287 1.34 18.69 -17.96
CA GLU A 287 2.42 18.01 -18.70
C GLU A 287 3.69 17.99 -17.85
N PHE A 288 4.38 16.85 -17.86
CA PHE A 288 5.65 16.67 -17.18
C PHE A 288 6.68 16.09 -18.15
N GLU A 289 7.89 16.59 -18.10
CA GLU A 289 9.01 16.02 -18.85
C GLU A 289 10.00 15.34 -17.89
N CYS A 290 10.50 14.17 -18.28
CA CYS A 290 11.51 13.45 -17.50
C CYS A 290 12.44 12.64 -18.40
N THR A 291 13.57 12.18 -17.84
CA THR A 291 14.56 11.37 -18.54
C THR A 291 14.63 9.99 -17.91
N SER A 292 14.51 8.93 -18.72
CA SER A 292 14.63 7.52 -18.30
C SER A 292 15.35 6.71 -19.39
N PRO A 293 16.69 6.66 -19.41
CA PRO A 293 17.42 5.85 -20.37
C PRO A 293 17.10 4.36 -20.24
N ALA A 294 17.25 3.61 -21.33
CA ALA A 294 16.97 2.17 -21.37
C ALA A 294 17.56 1.40 -20.19
N GLY A 295 16.75 0.57 -19.54
CA GLY A 295 17.15 -0.26 -18.41
C GLY A 295 17.46 0.51 -17.12
N GLN A 296 17.02 1.75 -17.01
CA GLN A 296 17.24 2.60 -15.84
C GLN A 296 15.92 3.08 -15.27
N LEU A 297 15.92 3.31 -13.94
CA LEU A 297 14.92 4.09 -13.25
C LEU A 297 15.59 5.30 -12.62
N THR A 298 15.14 6.49 -12.98
CA THR A 298 15.76 7.74 -12.56
C THR A 298 14.93 8.46 -11.51
N PRO A 299 15.55 9.29 -10.65
CA PRO A 299 14.81 10.19 -9.77
C PRO A 299 13.85 11.12 -10.52
N SER A 300 14.19 11.50 -11.77
CA SER A 300 13.33 12.35 -12.61
C SER A 300 12.02 11.65 -12.96
N LEU A 301 12.09 10.39 -13.47
CA LEU A 301 10.90 9.58 -13.77
C LEU A 301 10.06 9.34 -12.51
N LEU A 302 10.72 8.96 -11.38
CA LEU A 302 10.02 8.76 -10.11
C LEU A 302 9.25 10.01 -9.67
N ASN A 303 9.90 11.18 -9.73
CA ASN A 303 9.27 12.45 -9.34
C ASN A 303 8.07 12.80 -10.23
N SER A 304 8.20 12.64 -11.56
CA SER A 304 7.08 12.89 -12.48
C SER A 304 5.91 11.95 -12.23
N CYS A 305 6.15 10.64 -12.03
CA CYS A 305 5.10 9.68 -11.67
C CYS A 305 4.43 10.03 -10.33
N GLN A 306 5.23 10.40 -9.33
CA GLN A 306 4.71 10.78 -8.01
C GLN A 306 3.86 12.05 -8.08
N THR A 307 4.34 13.08 -8.78
CA THR A 307 3.61 14.34 -8.96
C THR A 307 2.29 14.12 -9.70
N ALA A 308 2.30 13.34 -10.79
CA ALA A 308 1.09 13.03 -11.55
C ALA A 308 0.04 12.31 -10.71
N ILE A 309 0.44 11.31 -9.93
CA ILE A 309 -0.46 10.58 -9.03
C ILE A 309 -1.00 11.48 -7.91
N THR A 310 -0.16 12.33 -7.33
CA THR A 310 -0.58 13.30 -6.30
C THR A 310 -1.57 14.31 -6.87
N SER A 311 -1.31 14.87 -8.06
CA SER A 311 -2.21 15.81 -8.74
C SER A 311 -3.56 15.19 -9.04
N TRP A 312 -3.60 13.93 -9.44
CA TRP A 312 -4.87 13.21 -9.62
C TRP A 312 -5.59 12.99 -8.29
N THR A 313 -4.87 12.54 -7.25
CA THR A 313 -5.47 12.17 -5.96
C THR A 313 -6.02 13.39 -5.20
N GLU A 314 -5.32 14.52 -5.26
CA GLU A 314 -5.63 15.73 -4.47
C GLU A 314 -6.45 16.75 -5.25
N GLU A 315 -6.27 16.84 -6.57
CA GLU A 315 -6.81 17.90 -7.40
C GLU A 315 -7.71 17.40 -8.56
N ASP A 316 -7.84 16.06 -8.73
CA ASP A 316 -8.57 15.42 -9.84
C ASP A 316 -8.07 15.88 -11.23
N LYS A 317 -6.74 16.10 -11.34
CA LYS A 317 -6.10 16.57 -12.57
C LYS A 317 -5.46 15.42 -13.32
N SER A 318 -5.73 15.37 -14.62
CA SER A 318 -5.08 14.47 -15.56
C SER A 318 -3.68 14.96 -15.93
N SER A 319 -2.78 14.02 -16.28
CA SER A 319 -1.39 14.33 -16.57
C SER A 319 -0.83 13.52 -17.73
N LEU A 320 -0.02 14.18 -18.59
CA LEU A 320 0.81 13.53 -19.59
C LEU A 320 2.29 13.64 -19.16
N ILE A 321 2.97 12.49 -19.10
CA ILE A 321 4.40 12.42 -18.81
C ILE A 321 5.13 12.07 -20.10
N ILE A 322 6.01 12.96 -20.55
CA ILE A 322 6.85 12.80 -21.73
C ILE A 322 8.24 12.33 -21.27
N VAL A 323 8.61 11.12 -21.68
CA VAL A 323 9.85 10.47 -21.24
C VAL A 323 10.91 10.57 -22.33
N GLU A 324 12.00 11.26 -22.04
CA GLU A 324 13.20 11.17 -22.87
C GLU A 324 13.93 9.86 -22.55
N GLY A 325 13.70 8.82 -23.36
CA GLY A 325 14.29 7.50 -23.15
C GLY A 325 13.34 6.34 -23.39
N GLU A 326 13.02 5.56 -22.36
CA GLU A 326 12.10 4.43 -22.40
C GLU A 326 11.17 4.47 -21.18
N GLU A 327 9.87 4.26 -21.41
CA GLU A 327 8.82 4.24 -20.36
C GLU A 327 8.52 2.82 -19.85
N ASP A 328 9.08 1.79 -20.48
CA ASP A 328 8.77 0.36 -20.23
C ASP A 328 8.85 -0.07 -18.76
N LEU A 329 9.77 0.55 -18.00
CA LEU A 329 9.97 0.26 -16.58
C LEU A 329 9.08 1.10 -15.65
N ALA A 330 8.38 2.11 -16.15
CA ALA A 330 7.53 2.99 -15.35
C ALA A 330 6.45 2.23 -14.55
N PRO A 331 5.83 1.14 -15.04
CA PRO A 331 4.88 0.35 -14.24
C PRO A 331 5.43 -0.12 -12.89
N LEU A 332 6.77 -0.33 -12.77
CA LEU A 332 7.41 -0.69 -11.50
C LEU A 332 7.36 0.44 -10.46
N LEU A 333 7.27 1.69 -10.88
CA LEU A 333 7.10 2.86 -10.01
C LEU A 333 5.62 3.20 -9.85
N LEU A 334 4.82 3.08 -10.91
CA LEU A 334 3.41 3.44 -10.91
C LEU A 334 2.57 2.56 -9.97
N HIS A 335 2.77 1.24 -9.99
CA HIS A 335 2.05 0.35 -9.07
C HIS A 335 2.29 0.68 -7.59
N PRO A 336 3.55 0.87 -7.12
CA PRO A 336 3.81 1.29 -5.75
C PRO A 336 3.17 2.62 -5.36
N LEU A 337 3.20 3.61 -6.25
CA LEU A 337 2.71 4.97 -6.00
C LEU A 337 1.18 5.09 -6.08
N ALA A 338 0.57 4.39 -7.04
CA ALA A 338 -0.85 4.56 -7.36
C ALA A 338 -1.77 4.08 -6.23
N PRO A 339 -2.95 4.68 -6.06
CA PRO A 339 -3.99 4.18 -5.17
C PRO A 339 -4.39 2.74 -5.49
N ILE A 340 -4.85 2.01 -4.49
CA ILE A 340 -5.45 0.68 -4.70
C ILE A 340 -6.71 0.83 -5.55
N GLY A 341 -6.85 -0.03 -6.58
CA GLY A 341 -7.92 0.04 -7.55
C GLY A 341 -7.58 0.84 -8.82
N SER A 342 -6.38 1.44 -8.91
CA SER A 342 -5.89 2.03 -10.17
C SER A 342 -5.71 0.97 -11.24
N VAL A 343 -5.94 1.34 -12.49
CA VAL A 343 -5.77 0.45 -13.64
C VAL A 343 -4.52 0.89 -14.40
N ILE A 344 -3.54 0.01 -14.53
CA ILE A 344 -2.33 0.28 -15.30
C ILE A 344 -2.35 -0.57 -16.57
N LEU A 345 -2.21 0.12 -17.70
CA LEU A 345 -2.24 -0.45 -19.04
C LEU A 345 -0.91 -0.23 -19.74
N TYR A 346 -0.45 -1.24 -20.47
CA TYR A 346 0.66 -1.08 -21.41
C TYR A 346 0.51 -2.01 -22.61
N GLY A 347 0.98 -1.56 -23.76
CA GLY A 347 0.89 -2.32 -24.99
C GLY A 347 1.86 -3.51 -25.00
N GLN A 348 1.43 -4.66 -25.53
CA GLN A 348 2.31 -5.76 -25.88
C GLN A 348 2.32 -5.93 -27.40
N PRO A 349 3.42 -5.52 -28.09
CA PRO A 349 3.48 -5.50 -29.56
C PRO A 349 3.09 -6.84 -30.20
N GLY A 350 2.17 -6.79 -31.15
CA GLY A 350 1.67 -7.97 -31.88
C GLY A 350 0.73 -8.89 -31.09
N LYS A 351 0.36 -8.54 -29.84
CA LYS A 351 -0.47 -9.39 -28.98
C LYS A 351 -1.72 -8.70 -28.43
N GLY A 352 -1.63 -7.41 -28.04
CA GLY A 352 -2.73 -6.67 -27.44
C GLY A 352 -2.30 -5.74 -26.33
N VAL A 353 -3.13 -5.60 -25.31
CA VAL A 353 -2.94 -4.72 -24.16
C VAL A 353 -2.83 -5.56 -22.88
N VAL A 354 -1.83 -5.30 -22.07
CA VAL A 354 -1.72 -5.87 -20.73
C VAL A 354 -2.40 -4.92 -19.74
N ILE A 355 -3.26 -5.50 -18.91
CA ILE A 355 -3.97 -4.80 -17.85
C ILE A 355 -3.57 -5.35 -16.49
N ARG A 356 -3.36 -4.45 -15.52
CA ARG A 356 -3.24 -4.82 -14.12
C ARG A 356 -3.97 -3.82 -13.22
N ILE A 357 -4.92 -4.34 -12.42
CA ILE A 357 -5.51 -3.55 -11.34
C ILE A 357 -4.51 -3.51 -10.19
N CYS A 358 -4.23 -2.30 -9.70
CA CYS A 358 -3.29 -2.09 -8.60
C CYS A 358 -3.89 -2.60 -7.28
N GLY A 359 -3.28 -3.62 -6.72
CA GLY A 359 -3.55 -4.16 -5.39
C GLY A 359 -2.28 -4.21 -4.55
N GLU A 360 -2.39 -4.59 -3.29
CA GLU A 360 -1.22 -4.75 -2.41
C GLU A 360 -0.25 -5.83 -2.93
N ASP A 361 -0.76 -6.87 -3.60
CA ASP A 361 0.02 -7.91 -4.25
C ASP A 361 0.90 -7.36 -5.40
N ALA A 362 0.33 -6.49 -6.25
CA ALA A 362 1.07 -5.81 -7.31
C ALA A 362 2.16 -4.89 -6.73
N LYS A 363 1.82 -4.11 -5.69
CA LYS A 363 2.78 -3.26 -4.98
C LYS A 363 3.93 -4.07 -4.37
N GLN A 364 3.61 -5.19 -3.74
CA GLN A 364 4.61 -6.07 -3.13
C GLN A 364 5.53 -6.72 -4.18
N ARG A 365 4.98 -7.12 -5.34
CA ARG A 365 5.79 -7.63 -6.46
C ARG A 365 6.73 -6.54 -6.99
N CYS A 366 6.25 -5.31 -7.17
CA CYS A 366 7.10 -4.19 -7.57
C CYS A 366 8.19 -3.90 -6.55
N ARG A 367 7.87 -3.83 -5.25
CA ARG A 367 8.88 -3.64 -4.20
C ARG A 367 9.99 -4.67 -4.27
N ARG A 368 9.65 -5.95 -4.48
CA ARG A 368 10.63 -7.03 -4.62
C ARG A 368 11.51 -6.81 -5.85
N LEU A 369 10.94 -6.50 -7.01
CA LEU A 369 11.68 -6.21 -8.24
C LEU A 369 12.59 -4.98 -8.07
N LEU A 370 12.07 -3.89 -7.50
CA LEU A 370 12.84 -2.68 -7.23
C LEU A 370 14.04 -2.95 -6.30
N SER A 371 13.90 -3.86 -5.34
CA SER A 371 15.02 -4.23 -4.46
C SER A 371 16.16 -4.96 -5.18
N GLY A 372 15.93 -5.46 -6.39
CA GLY A 372 16.93 -6.08 -7.25
C GLY A 372 17.67 -5.11 -8.18
N PHE A 373 17.28 -3.83 -8.23
CA PHE A 373 18.02 -2.82 -8.97
C PHE A 373 19.31 -2.43 -8.24
N ALA A 374 20.33 -2.01 -8.99
CA ALA A 374 21.63 -1.63 -8.44
C ALA A 374 22.00 -0.19 -8.82
N THR A 375 22.82 0.46 -7.99
CA THR A 375 23.55 1.66 -8.38
C THR A 375 24.81 1.27 -9.13
N ARG A 376 25.24 2.10 -10.10
CA ARG A 376 26.59 1.99 -10.66
C ARG A 376 27.50 2.99 -9.95
N GLU A 377 28.60 2.48 -9.43
CA GLU A 377 29.69 3.31 -8.88
C GLU A 377 30.40 4.09 -10.00
#